data_ad9810638f2d7618eb38cc5b0b42ace9
#
_entry.id   ad9810638f2d7618eb38cc5b0b42ace9
#
_cell.length_a   1.000
_cell.length_b   1.000
_cell.length_c   1.000
_cell.angle_alpha   90.00
_cell.angle_beta   90.00
_cell.angle_gamma   90.00
#
_symmetry.space_group_name_H-M   'P 1'
#
loop_
_entity.id
_entity.type
_entity.pdbx_description
1 polymer ?
#
loop_
_entity_poly.entity_id
_entity_poly.type
_entity_poly.pdbx_seq_one_letter_code
_entity_poly.pdbx_strand_id
1 'polypeptide(L)'
;MTEITVDNVFKSYGMTPVLERVSVTLPDHEFCTILGPSGAGKSTMLRILLSMETPTSGQVLIDGVPIDDEPQPDRGVVFQRYSVFPHMTALKNVMIGPELKAGNWFTRPLGAKRRQLRNRAASLLEEVGLGHAIDKFPSQLSGGMQQRLAIAQAMIMEPKVLLLDEPFGALDPATKRSMHRLILDLWERNKMTIVMVTHDIQEAFTLGTRILMIDKVRDDPHAPAAYGSTITHDLKLDPNRRPPLAVVTEDTMDASEDDPHSMRAIFARWTENAGDAVLEKGGAALKAHAD
;
A
#
# COMPACT_ATOMS: atom_id res chain seq x y z
N MET A 1 13.59 5.62 12.26
CA MET A 1 13.30 4.22 11.89
C MET A 1 11.83 4.00 12.11
N THR A 2 11.14 3.31 11.21
CA THR A 2 9.68 3.10 11.34
C THR A 2 9.38 1.63 11.09
N GLU A 3 9.37 0.85 12.18
CA GLU A 3 8.98 -0.56 12.15
C GLU A 3 7.48 -0.68 12.41
N ILE A 4 6.79 -1.48 11.58
CA ILE A 4 5.38 -1.79 11.77
C ILE A 4 5.27 -3.24 12.20
N THR A 5 4.71 -3.49 13.38
CA THR A 5 4.43 -4.85 13.87
C THR A 5 2.93 -5.06 13.96
N VAL A 6 2.45 -6.04 13.23
CA VAL A 6 1.08 -6.59 13.35
C VAL A 6 1.20 -7.85 14.18
N ASP A 7 0.54 -7.86 15.33
CA ASP A 7 0.66 -8.94 16.31
C ASP A 7 -0.68 -9.61 16.53
N ASN A 8 -0.80 -10.83 16.00
CA ASN A 8 -1.94 -11.73 16.17
C ASN A 8 -3.30 -11.05 15.92
N VAL A 9 -3.40 -10.27 14.85
CA VAL A 9 -4.59 -9.50 14.52
C VAL A 9 -5.71 -10.39 14.00
N PHE A 10 -6.88 -10.23 14.60
CA PHE A 10 -8.16 -10.78 14.13
C PHE A 10 -9.11 -9.64 13.80
N LYS A 11 -9.93 -9.81 12.78
CA LYS A 11 -11.02 -8.89 12.45
C LYS A 11 -12.26 -9.64 12.00
N SER A 12 -13.37 -9.36 12.66
CA SER A 12 -14.70 -9.88 12.29
C SER A 12 -15.71 -8.75 12.18
N TYR A 13 -16.66 -8.87 11.27
CA TYR A 13 -17.85 -8.02 11.19
C TYR A 13 -19.06 -8.85 11.61
N GLY A 14 -19.54 -8.59 12.81
CA GLY A 14 -20.52 -9.47 13.47
C GLY A 14 -19.93 -10.87 13.64
N MET A 15 -20.58 -11.86 13.05
CA MET A 15 -20.13 -13.27 13.10
C MET A 15 -19.24 -13.68 11.91
N THR A 16 -18.97 -12.77 10.99
CA THR A 16 -18.17 -13.10 9.80
C THR A 16 -16.71 -12.73 10.03
N PRO A 17 -15.79 -13.69 10.17
CA PRO A 17 -14.37 -13.44 10.26
C PRO A 17 -13.83 -12.99 8.90
N VAL A 18 -12.99 -11.97 8.90
CA VAL A 18 -12.33 -11.44 7.70
C VAL A 18 -10.82 -11.64 7.77
N LEU A 19 -10.21 -11.39 8.93
CA LEU A 19 -8.80 -11.67 9.18
C LEU A 19 -8.67 -12.56 10.40
N GLU A 20 -7.76 -13.54 10.33
CA GLU A 20 -7.45 -14.46 11.41
C GLU A 20 -5.93 -14.59 11.60
N ARG A 21 -5.46 -14.38 12.84
CA ARG A 21 -4.07 -14.61 13.25
C ARG A 21 -3.05 -13.94 12.32
N VAL A 22 -3.32 -12.71 11.88
CA VAL A 22 -2.38 -11.99 11.02
C VAL A 22 -1.23 -11.48 11.87
N SER A 23 -0.01 -11.96 11.59
CA SER A 23 1.20 -11.51 12.29
C SER A 23 2.31 -11.27 11.28
N VAL A 24 2.89 -10.07 11.30
CA VAL A 24 4.02 -9.69 10.46
C VAL A 24 4.74 -8.47 11.06
N THR A 25 6.06 -8.44 10.90
CA THR A 25 6.87 -7.25 11.19
C THR A 25 7.48 -6.73 9.90
N LEU A 26 7.21 -5.47 9.58
CA LEU A 26 7.76 -4.75 8.43
C LEU A 26 8.84 -3.78 8.96
N PRO A 27 10.10 -3.96 8.57
CA PRO A 27 11.18 -3.05 8.96
C PRO A 27 11.03 -1.67 8.32
N ASP A 28 11.79 -0.73 8.84
CA ASP A 28 11.92 0.61 8.28
C ASP A 28 12.32 0.57 6.79
N HIS A 29 11.77 1.50 6.02
CA HIS A 29 12.07 1.64 4.59
C HIS A 29 11.78 0.38 3.76
N GLU A 30 10.77 -0.42 4.13
CA GLU A 30 10.29 -1.55 3.33
C GLU A 30 9.22 -1.09 2.34
N PHE A 31 9.26 -1.62 1.12
CA PHE A 31 8.14 -1.55 0.19
C PHE A 31 7.41 -2.89 0.20
N CYS A 32 6.41 -3.01 1.05
CA CYS A 32 5.62 -4.22 1.19
C CYS A 32 4.40 -4.19 0.26
N THR A 33 4.25 -5.21 -0.57
CA THR A 33 3.04 -5.38 -1.38
C THR A 33 2.19 -6.53 -0.82
N ILE A 34 0.88 -6.33 -0.78
CA ILE A 34 -0.09 -7.30 -0.29
C ILE A 34 -0.91 -7.79 -1.48
N LEU A 35 -0.78 -9.07 -1.79
CA LEU A 35 -1.56 -9.78 -2.80
C LEU A 35 -2.64 -10.66 -2.15
N GLY A 36 -3.67 -10.98 -2.91
CA GLY A 36 -4.70 -11.93 -2.50
C GLY A 36 -5.98 -11.75 -3.30
N PRO A 37 -6.90 -12.72 -3.25
CA PRO A 37 -8.16 -12.64 -3.97
C PRO A 37 -9.05 -11.49 -3.48
N SER A 38 -10.07 -11.16 -4.28
CA SER A 38 -11.07 -10.18 -3.87
C SER A 38 -11.82 -10.69 -2.62
N GLY A 39 -12.01 -9.82 -1.64
CA GLY A 39 -12.65 -10.19 -0.37
C GLY A 39 -11.74 -10.85 0.66
N ALA A 40 -10.43 -11.04 0.39
CA ALA A 40 -9.47 -11.61 1.34
C ALA A 40 -9.11 -10.68 2.53
N GLY A 41 -9.75 -9.52 2.67
CA GLY A 41 -9.48 -8.63 3.80
C GLY A 41 -8.31 -7.67 3.62
N LYS A 42 -7.71 -7.55 2.43
CA LYS A 42 -6.58 -6.67 2.16
C LYS A 42 -6.85 -5.20 2.52
N SER A 43 -7.96 -4.64 2.04
CA SER A 43 -8.36 -3.26 2.38
C SER A 43 -8.75 -3.13 3.86
N THR A 44 -9.26 -4.18 4.49
CA THR A 44 -9.50 -4.21 5.94
C THR A 44 -8.19 -4.10 6.72
N MET A 45 -7.15 -4.83 6.28
CA MET A 45 -5.81 -4.72 6.85
C MET A 45 -5.26 -3.30 6.72
N LEU A 46 -5.38 -2.65 5.55
CA LEU A 46 -4.97 -1.25 5.38
C LEU A 46 -5.74 -0.30 6.30
N ARG A 47 -7.05 -0.49 6.47
CA ARG A 47 -7.86 0.35 7.36
C ARG A 47 -7.46 0.19 8.83
N ILE A 48 -7.07 -1.02 9.23
CA ILE A 48 -6.53 -1.25 10.58
C ILE A 48 -5.19 -0.52 10.74
N LEU A 49 -4.27 -0.63 9.78
CA LEU A 49 -2.99 0.10 9.79
C LEU A 49 -3.18 1.63 9.83
N LEU A 50 -4.28 2.14 9.28
CA LEU A 50 -4.66 3.56 9.30
C LEU A 50 -5.35 3.99 10.60
N SER A 51 -5.67 3.09 11.51
CA SER A 51 -6.59 3.35 12.63
C SER A 51 -7.99 3.81 12.21
N MET A 52 -8.44 3.44 11.00
CA MET A 52 -9.82 3.65 10.55
C MET A 52 -10.74 2.54 11.02
N GLU A 53 -10.16 1.41 11.38
CA GLU A 53 -10.84 0.26 11.98
C GLU A 53 -9.97 -0.34 13.08
N THR A 54 -10.58 -0.70 14.21
CA THR A 54 -9.91 -1.43 15.27
C THR A 54 -9.97 -2.93 15.00
N PRO A 55 -8.92 -3.70 15.27
CA PRO A 55 -8.97 -5.15 15.24
C PRO A 55 -9.96 -5.69 16.30
N THR A 56 -10.54 -6.86 16.06
CA THR A 56 -11.38 -7.55 17.06
C THR A 56 -10.55 -8.08 18.22
N SER A 57 -9.31 -8.51 17.92
CA SER A 57 -8.26 -8.86 18.90
C SER A 57 -6.90 -8.78 18.24
N GLY A 58 -5.85 -8.84 19.06
CA GLY A 58 -4.49 -8.54 18.63
C GLY A 58 -4.24 -7.03 18.61
N GLN A 59 -3.08 -6.63 18.10
CA GLN A 59 -2.67 -5.22 18.09
C GLN A 59 -1.77 -4.90 16.90
N VAL A 60 -1.66 -3.61 16.60
CA VAL A 60 -0.66 -3.07 15.66
C VAL A 60 0.22 -2.09 16.42
N LEU A 61 1.53 -2.20 16.22
CA LEU A 61 2.49 -1.29 16.81
C LEU A 61 3.29 -0.59 15.70
N ILE A 62 3.63 0.68 15.94
CA ILE A 62 4.60 1.42 15.14
C ILE A 62 5.72 1.84 16.09
N ASP A 63 6.96 1.47 15.76
CA ASP A 63 8.14 1.70 16.62
C ASP A 63 7.96 1.11 18.04
N GLY A 64 7.27 -0.03 18.14
CA GLY A 64 6.98 -0.70 19.42
C GLY A 64 5.85 -0.06 20.24
N VAL A 65 5.20 1.00 19.74
CA VAL A 65 4.10 1.69 20.41
C VAL A 65 2.77 1.29 19.72
N PRO A 66 1.75 0.85 20.47
CA PRO A 66 0.43 0.59 19.91
C PRO A 66 -0.10 1.82 19.14
N ILE A 67 -0.73 1.59 17.99
CA ILE A 67 -1.33 2.68 17.23
C ILE A 67 -2.56 3.23 17.96
N ASP A 68 -2.78 4.53 17.84
CA ASP A 68 -3.97 5.19 18.38
C ASP A 68 -5.25 4.69 17.69
N ASP A 69 -6.39 4.87 18.35
CA ASP A 69 -7.71 4.53 17.81
C ASP A 69 -8.18 5.48 16.69
N GLU A 70 -7.43 6.56 16.46
CA GLU A 70 -7.73 7.57 15.44
C GLU A 70 -6.57 7.69 14.42
N PRO A 71 -6.89 7.98 13.14
CA PRO A 71 -5.87 8.21 12.11
C PRO A 71 -4.90 9.33 12.50
N GLN A 72 -3.61 9.04 12.39
CA GLN A 72 -2.53 10.00 12.70
C GLN A 72 -1.85 10.50 11.41
N PRO A 73 -1.31 11.74 11.42
CA PRO A 73 -0.63 12.31 10.25
C PRO A 73 0.67 11.62 9.82
N ASP A 74 1.20 10.73 10.64
CA ASP A 74 2.38 9.92 10.35
C ASP A 74 2.11 8.80 9.34
N ARG A 75 0.83 8.57 9.02
CA ARG A 75 0.35 7.60 8.05
C ARG A 75 -0.43 8.30 6.95
N GLY A 76 0.13 8.29 5.74
CA GLY A 76 -0.55 8.78 4.54
C GLY A 76 -1.34 7.65 3.87
N VAL A 77 -2.41 7.99 3.18
CA VAL A 77 -3.20 7.01 2.41
C VAL A 77 -3.57 7.53 1.04
N VAL A 78 -3.52 6.64 0.05
CA VAL A 78 -4.05 6.85 -1.29
C VAL A 78 -5.01 5.71 -1.60
N PHE A 79 -6.29 6.02 -1.71
CA PHE A 79 -7.34 5.05 -2.00
C PHE A 79 -7.50 4.82 -3.51
N GLN A 80 -8.08 3.70 -3.88
CA GLN A 80 -8.43 3.32 -5.25
C GLN A 80 -9.33 4.38 -5.94
N ARG A 81 -10.29 4.94 -5.21
CA ARG A 81 -11.06 6.11 -5.66
C ARG A 81 -10.38 7.37 -5.13
N TYR A 82 -10.03 8.27 -6.03
CA TYR A 82 -9.30 9.49 -5.72
C TYR A 82 -10.00 10.30 -4.61
N SER A 83 -9.32 10.44 -3.47
CA SER A 83 -9.81 11.22 -2.33
C SER A 83 -9.50 12.71 -2.47
N VAL A 84 -9.67 13.24 -3.68
CA VAL A 84 -9.44 14.66 -3.97
C VAL A 84 -10.73 15.46 -3.87
N PHE A 85 -10.65 16.67 -3.32
CA PHE A 85 -11.79 17.56 -3.15
C PHE A 85 -12.14 18.24 -4.48
N PRO A 86 -13.30 17.94 -5.10
CA PRO A 86 -13.63 18.40 -6.46
C PRO A 86 -13.82 19.92 -6.56
N HIS A 87 -14.14 20.57 -5.47
CA HIS A 87 -14.36 22.02 -5.37
C HIS A 87 -13.11 22.84 -5.04
N MET A 88 -11.95 22.17 -4.94
CA MET A 88 -10.66 22.82 -4.66
C MET A 88 -9.73 22.65 -5.85
N THR A 89 -8.86 23.64 -6.09
CA THR A 89 -7.78 23.51 -7.07
C THR A 89 -6.75 22.48 -6.60
N ALA A 90 -5.86 22.01 -7.49
CA ALA A 90 -4.80 21.08 -7.14
C ALA A 90 -3.95 21.59 -5.97
N LEU A 91 -3.55 22.86 -6.01
CA LEU A 91 -2.80 23.50 -4.93
C LEU A 91 -3.54 23.47 -3.59
N LYS A 92 -4.84 23.81 -3.59
CA LYS A 92 -5.65 23.80 -2.37
C LYS A 92 -5.86 22.38 -1.83
N ASN A 93 -6.01 21.40 -2.72
CA ASN A 93 -6.08 19.98 -2.34
C ASN A 93 -4.85 19.54 -1.55
N VAL A 94 -3.65 19.92 -2.00
CA VAL A 94 -2.42 19.58 -1.28
C VAL A 94 -2.31 20.34 0.04
N MET A 95 -2.73 21.60 0.09
CA MET A 95 -2.61 22.43 1.30
C MET A 95 -3.60 22.07 2.42
N ILE A 96 -4.73 21.40 2.11
CA ILE A 96 -5.82 21.22 3.06
C ILE A 96 -5.43 20.39 4.29
N GLY A 97 -4.62 19.32 4.13
CA GLY A 97 -4.19 18.47 5.24
C GLY A 97 -3.46 19.26 6.33
N PRO A 98 -2.38 19.99 6.03
CA PRO A 98 -1.70 20.85 6.99
C PRO A 98 -2.58 21.97 7.55
N GLU A 99 -3.51 22.52 6.75
CA GLU A 99 -4.44 23.55 7.23
C GLU A 99 -5.44 22.98 8.25
N LEU A 100 -5.90 21.74 8.08
CA LEU A 100 -6.79 21.07 9.03
C LEU A 100 -6.04 20.65 10.31
N LYS A 101 -4.81 20.12 10.17
CA LYS A 101 -3.97 19.76 11.32
C LYS A 101 -3.68 20.95 12.25
N ALA A 102 -3.61 22.14 11.72
CA ALA A 102 -3.40 23.34 12.50
C ALA A 102 -4.56 23.66 13.48
N GLY A 103 -5.66 22.93 13.41
CA GLY A 103 -6.79 23.05 14.34
C GLY A 103 -7.80 24.14 13.96
N ASN A 104 -8.31 24.86 14.94
CA ASN A 104 -9.38 25.84 14.82
C ASN A 104 -9.07 26.96 13.81
N TRP A 105 -10.10 27.62 13.32
CA TRP A 105 -10.04 28.80 12.46
C TRP A 105 -8.94 29.83 12.85
N PHE A 106 -8.69 29.98 14.16
CA PHE A 106 -7.70 30.94 14.71
C PHE A 106 -6.24 30.44 14.57
N THR A 107 -5.99 29.15 14.37
CA THR A 107 -4.65 28.56 14.28
C THR A 107 -4.22 28.26 12.85
N ARG A 108 -5.09 28.51 11.85
CA ARG A 108 -4.76 28.32 10.44
C ARG A 108 -3.52 29.12 10.06
N PRO A 109 -2.63 28.56 9.22
CA PRO A 109 -1.45 29.27 8.78
C PRO A 109 -1.83 30.60 8.11
N LEU A 110 -1.35 31.72 8.64
CA LEU A 110 -1.55 33.07 8.09
C LEU A 110 -0.19 33.68 7.72
N GLY A 111 -0.20 34.65 6.84
CA GLY A 111 0.99 35.43 6.47
C GLY A 111 2.13 34.58 5.94
N ALA A 112 3.30 34.66 6.58
CA ALA A 112 4.52 33.98 6.18
C ALA A 112 4.39 32.46 6.22
N LYS A 113 3.72 31.88 7.24
CA LYS A 113 3.52 30.42 7.36
C LYS A 113 2.65 29.87 6.22
N ARG A 114 1.60 30.60 5.82
CA ARG A 114 0.75 30.19 4.69
C ARG A 114 1.51 30.27 3.37
N ARG A 115 2.36 31.27 3.19
CA ARG A 115 3.21 31.39 2.00
C ARG A 115 4.20 30.23 1.93
N GLN A 116 4.82 29.87 3.06
CA GLN A 116 5.73 28.72 3.13
C GLN A 116 5.02 27.40 2.78
N LEU A 117 3.81 27.17 3.34
CA LEU A 117 2.99 26.00 3.01
C LEU A 117 2.62 25.97 1.53
N ARG A 118 2.22 27.11 0.95
CA ARG A 118 1.91 27.22 -0.47
C ARG A 118 3.11 26.88 -1.35
N ASN A 119 4.29 27.39 -1.03
CA ASN A 119 5.51 27.11 -1.78
C ASN A 119 5.86 25.62 -1.71
N ARG A 120 5.76 25.01 -0.52
CA ARG A 120 6.00 23.58 -0.34
C ARG A 120 4.98 22.73 -1.13
N ALA A 121 3.70 23.09 -1.11
CA ALA A 121 2.67 22.42 -1.89
C ALA A 121 2.90 22.57 -3.41
N ALA A 122 3.34 23.74 -3.88
CA ALA A 122 3.69 23.96 -5.27
C ALA A 122 4.91 23.12 -5.70
N SER A 123 5.99 23.10 -4.90
CA SER A 123 7.14 22.24 -5.13
C SER A 123 6.76 20.76 -5.21
N LEU A 124 5.91 20.28 -4.33
CA LEU A 124 5.45 18.89 -4.34
C LEU A 124 4.61 18.57 -5.58
N LEU A 125 3.77 19.52 -6.03
CA LEU A 125 3.03 19.38 -7.28
C LEU A 125 3.96 19.35 -8.50
N GLU A 126 5.05 20.10 -8.50
CA GLU A 126 6.09 20.01 -9.52
C GLU A 126 6.78 18.64 -9.50
N GLU A 127 7.11 18.14 -8.32
CA GLU A 127 7.74 16.82 -8.12
C GLU A 127 6.88 15.68 -8.67
N VAL A 128 5.57 15.72 -8.45
CA VAL A 128 4.64 14.74 -9.03
C VAL A 128 4.26 15.04 -10.49
N GLY A 129 4.85 16.06 -11.12
CA GLY A 129 4.61 16.44 -12.52
C GLY A 129 3.32 17.21 -12.77
N LEU A 130 2.78 17.87 -11.75
CA LEU A 130 1.56 18.69 -11.82
C LEU A 130 1.80 20.20 -11.71
N GLY A 131 3.04 20.68 -11.82
CA GLY A 131 3.37 22.10 -11.73
C GLY A 131 2.58 22.97 -12.73
N HIS A 132 2.30 22.45 -13.92
CA HIS A 132 1.50 23.12 -14.97
C HIS A 132 -0.01 23.14 -14.68
N ALA A 133 -0.48 22.47 -13.63
CA ALA A 133 -1.88 22.25 -13.31
C ALA A 133 -2.27 22.71 -11.88
N ILE A 134 -1.45 23.52 -11.23
CA ILE A 134 -1.63 23.91 -9.82
C ILE A 134 -2.96 24.63 -9.53
N ASP A 135 -3.47 25.37 -10.52
CA ASP A 135 -4.73 26.12 -10.41
C ASP A 135 -5.93 25.38 -11.00
N LYS A 136 -5.73 24.17 -11.58
CA LYS A 136 -6.81 23.36 -12.14
C LYS A 136 -7.59 22.66 -11.04
N PHE A 137 -8.89 22.45 -11.31
CA PHE A 137 -9.76 21.62 -10.48
C PHE A 137 -9.63 20.13 -10.88
N PRO A 138 -9.93 19.17 -10.00
CA PRO A 138 -9.89 17.74 -10.31
C PRO A 138 -10.66 17.35 -11.58
N SER A 139 -11.81 17.96 -11.85
CA SER A 139 -12.59 17.71 -13.07
C SER A 139 -11.87 18.09 -14.37
N GLN A 140 -10.81 18.87 -14.31
CA GLN A 140 -9.97 19.30 -15.44
C GLN A 140 -8.70 18.44 -15.58
N LEU A 141 -8.53 17.43 -14.71
CA LEU A 141 -7.38 16.55 -14.66
C LEU A 141 -7.74 15.17 -15.20
N SER A 142 -6.81 14.54 -15.93
CA SER A 142 -6.95 13.12 -16.28
C SER A 142 -6.90 12.23 -15.03
N GLY A 143 -7.35 10.96 -15.14
CA GLY A 143 -7.29 10.01 -14.04
C GLY A 143 -5.89 9.87 -13.44
N GLY A 144 -4.85 9.73 -14.28
CA GLY A 144 -3.46 9.69 -13.83
C GLY A 144 -2.99 10.99 -13.16
N MET A 145 -3.46 12.16 -13.60
CA MET A 145 -3.19 13.44 -12.92
C MET A 145 -3.90 13.52 -11.58
N GLN A 146 -5.13 13.02 -11.45
CA GLN A 146 -5.85 12.96 -10.17
C GLN A 146 -5.14 12.03 -9.20
N GLN A 147 -4.59 10.92 -9.68
CA GLN A 147 -3.78 10.01 -8.86
C GLN A 147 -2.50 10.67 -8.36
N ARG A 148 -1.78 11.40 -9.22
CA ARG A 148 -0.62 12.20 -8.82
C ARG A 148 -0.97 13.25 -7.77
N LEU A 149 -2.15 13.88 -7.92
CA LEU A 149 -2.65 14.83 -6.94
C LEU A 149 -2.95 14.17 -5.60
N ALA A 150 -3.57 12.98 -5.58
CA ALA A 150 -3.84 12.23 -4.36
C ALA A 150 -2.53 11.82 -3.65
N ILE A 151 -1.50 11.43 -4.40
CA ILE A 151 -0.16 11.15 -3.84
C ILE A 151 0.43 12.43 -3.24
N ALA A 152 0.42 13.55 -3.94
CA ALA A 152 0.92 14.83 -3.41
C ALA A 152 0.17 15.26 -2.14
N GLN A 153 -1.15 15.02 -2.09
CA GLN A 153 -1.99 15.32 -0.93
C GLN A 153 -1.61 14.45 0.29
N ALA A 154 -1.24 13.19 0.09
CA ALA A 154 -0.74 12.33 1.15
C ALA A 154 0.68 12.73 1.59
N MET A 155 1.56 13.04 0.63
CA MET A 155 2.97 13.34 0.87
C MET A 155 3.24 14.67 1.56
N ILE A 156 2.34 15.66 1.46
CA ILE A 156 2.53 16.99 2.09
C ILE A 156 2.64 16.90 3.62
N MET A 157 2.10 15.84 4.21
CA MET A 157 2.16 15.58 5.65
C MET A 157 3.47 14.95 6.10
N GLU A 158 4.38 14.60 5.18
CA GLU A 158 5.63 13.87 5.44
C GLU A 158 5.37 12.57 6.22
N PRO A 159 4.53 11.68 5.70
CA PRO A 159 4.18 10.48 6.42
C PRO A 159 5.40 9.56 6.55
N LYS A 160 5.51 8.87 7.69
CA LYS A 160 6.48 7.78 7.88
C LYS A 160 6.07 6.51 7.14
N VAL A 161 4.75 6.31 7.03
CA VAL A 161 4.13 5.15 6.36
C VAL A 161 3.16 5.64 5.30
N LEU A 162 3.29 5.17 4.07
CA LEU A 162 2.35 5.44 2.98
C LEU A 162 1.59 4.16 2.63
N LEU A 163 0.27 4.22 2.74
CA LEU A 163 -0.63 3.12 2.47
C LEU A 163 -1.34 3.34 1.13
N LEU A 164 -1.29 2.35 0.25
CA LEU A 164 -1.80 2.45 -1.12
C LEU A 164 -2.81 1.32 -1.34
N ASP A 165 -4.08 1.65 -1.59
CA ASP A 165 -5.15 0.68 -1.87
C ASP A 165 -5.45 0.65 -3.36
N GLU A 166 -4.94 -0.34 -4.09
CA GLU A 166 -5.07 -0.54 -5.54
C GLU A 166 -4.85 0.75 -6.37
N PRO A 167 -3.74 1.48 -6.15
CA PRO A 167 -3.60 2.86 -6.62
C PRO A 167 -3.52 2.99 -8.15
N PHE A 168 -3.25 1.90 -8.89
CA PHE A 168 -2.98 1.97 -10.32
C PHE A 168 -4.00 1.18 -11.16
N GLY A 169 -5.00 0.53 -10.52
CA GLY A 169 -5.92 -0.38 -11.19
C GLY A 169 -6.77 0.24 -12.32
N ALA A 170 -7.01 1.56 -12.27
CA ALA A 170 -7.82 2.28 -13.27
C ALA A 170 -6.99 3.02 -14.34
N LEU A 171 -5.66 2.84 -14.35
CA LEU A 171 -4.75 3.58 -15.23
C LEU A 171 -4.41 2.77 -16.50
N ASP A 172 -4.21 3.48 -17.61
CA ASP A 172 -3.64 2.87 -18.80
C ASP A 172 -2.18 2.45 -18.60
N PRO A 173 -1.65 1.49 -19.40
CA PRO A 173 -0.30 0.94 -19.17
C PRO A 173 0.83 1.97 -19.19
N ALA A 174 0.76 3.01 -20.04
CA ALA A 174 1.81 4.03 -20.11
C ALA A 174 1.81 4.92 -18.87
N THR A 175 0.62 5.34 -18.43
CA THR A 175 0.44 6.12 -17.19
C THR A 175 0.83 5.28 -15.98
N LYS A 176 0.48 3.99 -15.93
CA LYS A 176 0.85 3.05 -14.87
C LYS A 176 2.39 3.01 -14.70
N ARG A 177 3.14 2.77 -15.78
CA ARG A 177 4.63 2.78 -15.72
C ARG A 177 5.21 4.09 -15.20
N SER A 178 4.63 5.22 -15.61
CA SER A 178 5.05 6.53 -15.12
C SER A 178 4.76 6.71 -13.62
N MET A 179 3.65 6.16 -13.12
CA MET A 179 3.29 6.17 -11.71
C MET A 179 4.19 5.27 -10.87
N HIS A 180 4.55 4.09 -11.39
CA HIS A 180 5.50 3.19 -10.72
C HIS A 180 6.84 3.88 -10.47
N ARG A 181 7.39 4.56 -11.49
CA ARG A 181 8.62 5.35 -11.34
C ARG A 181 8.48 6.43 -10.27
N LEU A 182 7.39 7.20 -10.33
CA LEU A 182 7.12 8.26 -9.36
C LEU A 182 7.10 7.73 -7.92
N ILE A 183 6.37 6.64 -7.66
CA ILE A 183 6.28 6.05 -6.32
C ILE A 183 7.63 5.52 -5.84
N LEU A 184 8.41 4.88 -6.69
CA LEU A 184 9.74 4.41 -6.33
C LEU A 184 10.68 5.57 -6.04
N ASP A 185 10.66 6.64 -6.85
CA ASP A 185 11.45 7.84 -6.60
C ASP A 185 11.08 8.51 -5.28
N LEU A 186 9.78 8.60 -4.97
CA LEU A 186 9.31 9.14 -3.69
C LEU A 186 9.72 8.27 -2.51
N TRP A 187 9.60 6.95 -2.64
CA TRP A 187 9.99 6.00 -1.62
C TRP A 187 11.49 6.10 -1.28
N GLU A 188 12.35 6.09 -2.30
CA GLU A 188 13.80 6.19 -2.13
C GLU A 188 14.24 7.51 -1.52
N ARG A 189 13.63 8.64 -1.94
CA ARG A 189 14.00 9.96 -1.43
C ARG A 189 13.55 10.21 0.00
N ASN A 190 12.32 9.80 0.32
CA ASN A 190 11.72 10.09 1.62
C ASN A 190 12.01 9.03 2.68
N LYS A 191 12.62 7.90 2.30
CA LYS A 191 12.97 6.80 3.21
C LYS A 191 11.78 6.34 4.08
N MET A 192 10.56 6.38 3.51
CA MET A 192 9.33 5.94 4.18
C MET A 192 9.08 4.45 3.97
N THR A 193 8.27 3.85 4.82
CA THR A 193 7.74 2.50 4.59
C THR A 193 6.47 2.58 3.75
N ILE A 194 6.35 1.75 2.71
CA ILE A 194 5.13 1.66 1.88
C ILE A 194 4.46 0.31 2.10
N VAL A 195 3.14 0.32 2.28
CA VAL A 195 2.31 -0.89 2.21
C VAL A 195 1.28 -0.70 1.11
N MET A 196 1.38 -1.48 0.06
CA MET A 196 0.53 -1.39 -1.12
C MET A 196 -0.31 -2.66 -1.29
N VAL A 197 -1.62 -2.49 -1.39
CA VAL A 197 -2.52 -3.55 -1.82
C VAL A 197 -2.65 -3.50 -3.34
N THR A 198 -2.51 -4.63 -3.98
CA THR A 198 -2.76 -4.79 -5.42
C THR A 198 -3.27 -6.21 -5.71
N HIS A 199 -3.98 -6.37 -6.81
CA HIS A 199 -4.31 -7.68 -7.40
C HIS A 199 -3.42 -7.99 -8.61
N ASP A 200 -2.57 -7.05 -9.01
CA ASP A 200 -1.66 -7.17 -10.14
C ASP A 200 -0.31 -7.72 -9.63
N ILE A 201 -0.02 -8.95 -10.00
CA ILE A 201 1.20 -9.66 -9.61
C ILE A 201 2.45 -8.93 -10.11
N GLN A 202 2.39 -8.36 -11.32
CA GLN A 202 3.52 -7.65 -11.91
C GLN A 202 3.84 -6.38 -11.12
N GLU A 203 2.82 -5.64 -10.70
CA GLU A 203 3.01 -4.50 -9.81
C GLU A 203 3.70 -4.90 -8.52
N ALA A 204 3.24 -5.99 -7.90
CA ALA A 204 3.80 -6.47 -6.65
C ALA A 204 5.29 -6.79 -6.76
N PHE A 205 5.70 -7.49 -7.81
CA PHE A 205 7.11 -7.84 -8.04
C PHE A 205 7.97 -6.67 -8.52
N THR A 206 7.38 -5.72 -9.27
CA THR A 206 8.12 -4.55 -9.78
C THR A 206 8.41 -3.54 -8.68
N LEU A 207 7.47 -3.33 -7.78
CA LEU A 207 7.55 -2.27 -6.76
C LEU A 207 8.01 -2.79 -5.41
N GLY A 208 7.56 -3.99 -5.01
CA GLY A 208 7.81 -4.53 -3.69
C GLY A 208 9.27 -4.92 -3.44
N THR A 209 9.72 -4.75 -2.21
CA THR A 209 10.89 -5.44 -1.63
C THR A 209 10.44 -6.69 -0.88
N ARG A 210 9.16 -6.74 -0.53
CA ARG A 210 8.52 -7.85 0.17
C ARG A 210 7.10 -8.01 -0.33
N ILE A 211 6.68 -9.26 -0.51
CA ILE A 211 5.33 -9.60 -0.95
C ILE A 211 4.68 -10.47 0.12
N LEU A 212 3.53 -10.03 0.60
CA LEU A 212 2.67 -10.81 1.49
C LEU A 212 1.47 -11.30 0.69
N MET A 213 1.16 -12.59 0.80
CA MET A 213 -0.11 -13.12 0.27
C MET A 213 -1.08 -13.30 1.42
N ILE A 214 -2.27 -12.72 1.27
CA ILE A 214 -3.38 -12.89 2.20
C ILE A 214 -4.45 -13.73 1.52
N ASP A 215 -4.75 -14.88 2.13
CA ASP A 215 -5.78 -15.78 1.63
C ASP A 215 -6.37 -16.62 2.77
N LYS A 216 -7.46 -17.33 2.49
CA LYS A 216 -8.04 -18.31 3.41
C LYS A 216 -7.25 -19.61 3.34
N VAL A 217 -6.81 -20.10 4.49
CA VAL A 217 -6.14 -21.41 4.61
C VAL A 217 -7.17 -22.53 4.72
N ARG A 218 -8.36 -22.21 5.21
CA ARG A 218 -9.46 -23.15 5.38
C ARG A 218 -10.65 -22.68 4.55
N ASP A 219 -11.19 -23.60 3.77
CA ASP A 219 -12.43 -23.39 3.03
C ASP A 219 -13.44 -24.46 3.46
N ASP A 220 -14.65 -24.02 3.84
CA ASP A 220 -15.77 -24.90 4.09
C ASP A 220 -16.82 -24.61 3.01
N PRO A 221 -17.05 -25.55 2.06
CA PRO A 221 -18.03 -25.35 1.01
C PRO A 221 -19.46 -25.12 1.52
N HIS A 222 -19.78 -25.59 2.74
CA HIS A 222 -21.08 -25.42 3.37
C HIS A 222 -21.17 -24.14 4.21
N ALA A 223 -20.02 -23.54 4.58
CA ALA A 223 -19.92 -22.31 5.35
C ALA A 223 -18.74 -21.46 4.88
N PRO A 224 -18.78 -20.87 3.65
CA PRO A 224 -17.65 -20.14 3.08
C PRO A 224 -17.18 -18.93 3.89
N ALA A 225 -18.05 -18.44 4.79
CA ALA A 225 -17.77 -17.34 5.69
C ALA A 225 -17.30 -17.77 7.09
N ALA A 226 -17.05 -19.07 7.33
CA ALA A 226 -16.67 -19.59 8.66
C ALA A 226 -15.25 -19.18 9.07
N TYR A 227 -14.37 -18.92 8.11
CA TYR A 227 -12.96 -18.64 8.34
C TYR A 227 -12.54 -17.31 7.73
N GLY A 228 -11.66 -16.60 8.44
CA GLY A 228 -10.97 -15.41 7.94
C GLY A 228 -9.71 -15.75 7.15
N SER A 229 -9.15 -14.74 6.51
CA SER A 229 -7.89 -14.84 5.78
C SER A 229 -6.71 -14.56 6.70
N THR A 230 -5.57 -15.16 6.39
CA THR A 230 -4.30 -14.93 7.07
C THR A 230 -3.18 -14.70 6.06
N ILE A 231 -1.98 -14.37 6.52
CA ILE A 231 -0.80 -14.35 5.66
C ILE A 231 -0.42 -15.80 5.37
N THR A 232 -0.56 -16.21 4.12
CA THR A 232 -0.22 -17.56 3.65
C THR A 232 1.22 -17.66 3.19
N HIS A 233 1.76 -16.58 2.61
CA HIS A 233 3.13 -16.50 2.13
C HIS A 233 3.75 -15.15 2.43
N ASP A 234 5.04 -15.15 2.72
CA ASP A 234 5.85 -13.97 3.03
C ASP A 234 7.17 -14.08 2.27
N LEU A 235 7.31 -13.31 1.20
CA LEU A 235 8.44 -13.35 0.29
C LEU A 235 9.26 -12.08 0.41
N LYS A 236 10.53 -12.20 0.76
CA LYS A 236 11.50 -11.11 0.64
C LYS A 236 12.17 -11.20 -0.72
N LEU A 237 12.09 -10.13 -1.48
CA LEU A 237 12.72 -10.04 -2.78
C LEU A 237 14.15 -9.53 -2.65
N ASP A 238 15.08 -10.14 -3.42
CA ASP A 238 16.45 -9.65 -3.51
C ASP A 238 16.48 -8.31 -4.25
N PRO A 239 16.91 -7.20 -3.63
CA PRO A 239 17.01 -5.91 -4.29
C PRO A 239 17.86 -5.91 -5.55
N ASN A 240 18.87 -6.81 -5.62
CA ASN A 240 19.77 -6.93 -6.77
C ASN A 240 19.17 -7.72 -7.94
N ARG A 241 18.02 -8.37 -7.72
CA ARG A 241 17.28 -9.14 -8.74
C ARG A 241 16.01 -8.43 -9.21
N ARG A 242 15.77 -7.20 -8.79
CA ARG A 242 14.70 -6.40 -9.36
C ARG A 242 14.99 -6.18 -10.84
N PRO A 243 14.05 -6.50 -11.74
CA PRO A 243 14.21 -6.10 -13.13
C PRO A 243 14.33 -4.57 -13.15
N PRO A 244 15.32 -3.99 -13.87
CA PRO A 244 15.41 -2.56 -14.04
C PRO A 244 14.07 -2.05 -14.58
N LEU A 245 13.56 -0.94 -14.06
CA LEU A 245 12.30 -0.30 -14.51
C LEU A 245 12.24 -0.07 -16.03
N ALA A 246 13.40 -0.01 -16.69
CA ALA A 246 13.53 0.09 -18.14
C ALA A 246 13.22 -1.22 -18.89
N VAL A 247 13.19 -2.37 -18.20
CA VAL A 247 13.06 -3.71 -18.78
C VAL A 247 11.64 -4.28 -18.64
N VAL A 248 10.76 -3.65 -17.88
CA VAL A 248 9.34 -4.03 -17.83
C VAL A 248 8.60 -3.39 -19.02
N THR A 249 8.99 -3.79 -20.23
CA THR A 249 8.22 -3.57 -21.46
C THR A 249 7.36 -4.81 -21.73
N GLU A 250 6.29 -4.68 -22.49
CA GLU A 250 5.49 -5.83 -22.97
C GLU A 250 6.37 -6.91 -23.63
N ASP A 251 7.47 -6.49 -24.29
CA ASP A 251 8.44 -7.37 -24.94
C ASP A 251 9.25 -8.24 -23.97
N THR A 252 9.43 -7.82 -22.71
CA THR A 252 10.07 -8.66 -21.68
C THR A 252 9.13 -9.65 -21.02
N MET A 253 7.82 -9.52 -21.28
CA MET A 253 6.82 -10.50 -20.87
C MET A 253 6.68 -11.63 -21.89
N ASP A 254 7.04 -11.34 -23.16
CA ASP A 254 7.16 -12.32 -24.26
C ASP A 254 8.54 -12.99 -24.35
N ALA A 255 9.48 -12.65 -23.46
CA ALA A 255 10.70 -13.40 -23.29
C ALA A 255 10.30 -14.86 -22.94
N SER A 256 10.55 -15.72 -23.88
CA SER A 256 10.18 -17.12 -24.02
C SER A 256 9.78 -17.82 -22.72
N GLU A 257 8.72 -18.61 -22.75
CA GLU A 257 8.28 -19.51 -21.66
C GLU A 257 9.45 -20.31 -21.05
N ASP A 258 10.59 -20.37 -21.75
CA ASP A 258 11.80 -21.09 -21.40
C ASP A 258 12.88 -20.24 -20.69
N ASP A 259 12.70 -18.91 -20.49
CA ASP A 259 13.65 -18.14 -19.68
C ASP A 259 13.43 -18.38 -18.19
N PRO A 260 14.36 -19.11 -17.53
CA PRO A 260 14.25 -19.42 -16.10
C PRO A 260 14.29 -18.17 -15.19
N HIS A 261 14.61 -16.99 -15.73
CA HIS A 261 14.65 -15.70 -15.03
C HIS A 261 13.45 -14.82 -15.40
N SER A 262 12.54 -15.26 -16.28
CA SER A 262 11.31 -14.53 -16.55
C SER A 262 10.44 -14.45 -15.29
N MET A 263 9.75 -13.31 -15.10
CA MET A 263 8.82 -13.13 -13.98
C MET A 263 7.75 -14.22 -13.92
N ARG A 264 7.35 -14.74 -15.09
CA ARG A 264 6.39 -15.83 -15.24
C ARG A 264 6.96 -17.17 -14.79
N ALA A 265 8.23 -17.47 -15.12
CA ALA A 265 8.93 -18.67 -14.67
C ALA A 265 9.27 -18.62 -13.17
N ILE A 266 9.61 -17.43 -12.65
CA ILE A 266 9.81 -17.19 -11.21
C ILE A 266 8.50 -17.41 -10.46
N PHE A 267 7.38 -16.88 -10.97
CA PHE A 267 6.08 -17.07 -10.36
C PHE A 267 5.57 -18.50 -10.49
N ALA A 268 5.72 -19.15 -11.65
CA ALA A 268 5.34 -20.56 -11.85
C ALA A 268 6.14 -21.49 -10.91
N ARG A 269 7.46 -21.33 -10.85
CA ARG A 269 8.32 -22.06 -9.90
C ARG A 269 7.96 -21.77 -8.45
N TRP A 270 7.56 -20.54 -8.16
CA TRP A 270 7.15 -20.17 -6.82
C TRP A 270 5.81 -20.79 -6.46
N THR A 271 4.82 -20.80 -7.37
CA THR A 271 3.52 -21.48 -7.15
C THR A 271 3.67 -22.99 -7.06
N GLU A 272 4.56 -23.59 -7.84
CA GLU A 272 4.90 -25.02 -7.74
C GLU A 272 5.60 -25.34 -6.40
N ASN A 273 6.63 -24.58 -6.04
CA ASN A 273 7.35 -24.76 -4.77
C ASN A 273 6.54 -24.34 -3.54
N ALA A 274 5.62 -23.37 -3.69
CA ALA A 274 4.72 -22.95 -2.63
C ALA A 274 3.65 -24.01 -2.33
N GLY A 275 3.21 -24.76 -3.37
CA GLY A 275 2.34 -25.93 -3.19
C GLY A 275 2.98 -26.99 -2.29
N ASP A 276 4.26 -27.29 -2.48
CA ASP A 276 4.99 -28.27 -1.67
C ASP A 276 5.41 -27.72 -0.29
N ALA A 277 5.83 -26.45 -0.21
CA ALA A 277 6.26 -25.83 1.05
C ALA A 277 5.09 -25.47 2.00
N VAL A 278 3.88 -25.27 1.47
CA VAL A 278 2.65 -25.11 2.27
C VAL A 278 2.27 -26.41 2.95
N LEU A 279 2.48 -27.55 2.28
CA LEU A 279 2.27 -28.87 2.87
C LEU A 279 3.31 -29.19 3.96
N GLU A 280 4.57 -28.74 3.82
CA GLU A 280 5.60 -28.98 4.83
C GLU A 280 5.56 -28.02 6.01
N LYS A 281 5.38 -26.70 5.80
CA LYS A 281 5.40 -25.70 6.89
C LYS A 281 4.06 -25.53 7.60
N GLY A 282 2.94 -25.63 6.86
CA GLY A 282 1.61 -25.65 7.47
C GLY A 282 1.39 -26.91 8.30
N GLY A 283 1.94 -28.05 7.90
CA GLY A 283 1.94 -29.30 8.65
C GLY A 283 2.77 -29.26 9.94
N ALA A 284 3.88 -28.53 9.95
CA ALA A 284 4.73 -28.39 11.14
C ALA A 284 4.15 -27.42 12.18
N ALA A 285 3.55 -26.32 11.75
CA ALA A 285 2.89 -25.37 12.65
C ALA A 285 1.60 -25.92 13.26
N LEU A 286 0.86 -26.77 12.53
CA LEU A 286 -0.35 -27.45 13.04
C LEU A 286 -0.01 -28.58 14.03
N LYS A 287 1.15 -29.22 13.92
CA LYS A 287 1.58 -30.25 14.89
C LYS A 287 2.14 -29.67 16.19
N ALA A 288 2.66 -28.45 16.17
CA ALA A 288 3.21 -27.79 17.39
C ALA A 288 2.13 -27.21 18.32
N HIS A 289 0.84 -27.23 17.94
CA HIS A 289 -0.27 -26.74 18.76
C HIS A 289 -1.35 -27.81 19.02
N ALA A 290 -1.06 -29.08 18.79
CA ALA A 290 -1.96 -30.20 19.05
C ALA A 290 -1.49 -31.10 20.23
N ASP A 291 -0.42 -30.71 20.96
CA ASP A 291 0.02 -31.31 22.22
C ASP A 291 -0.13 -30.36 23.40
#